data_3091a4ff1bbbcc0313cb22510128a766
#
_entry.id   3091a4ff1bbbcc0313cb22510128a766
#
_cell.length_a   1.000
_cell.length_b   1.000
_cell.length_c   1.000
_cell.angle_alpha   90.00
_cell.angle_beta   90.00
_cell.angle_gamma   90.00
#
_symmetry.space_group_name_H-M   'P 1'
#
loop_
_entity.id
_entity.type
_entity.pdbx_description
1 polymer ?
#
loop_
_entity_poly.entity_id
_entity_poly.type
_entity_poly.pdbx_seq_one_letter_code
_entity_poly.pdbx_strand_id
1 'polypeptide(L)'
;MAGVHIAVAAEAMAFGVRAGADPKALYEVISGSAGSSWMWNNRVPHILNNDYTPLSAIDIFVKDLAIVLGTGHKLNFPLPLTAAAHQQFIAAAAAGLGRVDDSAVFKVFQKLSGVSINQEEEGK
;
A
#
# COMPACT_ATOMS: atom_id res chain seq x y z
N MET A 1 3.58 3.68 -12.17
CA MET A 1 4.08 4.43 -10.99
C MET A 1 3.09 4.46 -9.84
N ALA A 2 1.83 4.79 -10.07
CA ALA A 2 0.83 4.92 -9.01
C ALA A 2 0.74 3.67 -8.10
N GLY A 3 0.64 2.48 -8.69
CA GLY A 3 0.57 1.24 -7.90
C GLY A 3 1.83 0.99 -7.07
N VAL A 4 3.00 1.29 -7.60
CA VAL A 4 4.26 1.17 -6.85
C VAL A 4 4.29 2.16 -5.69
N HIS A 5 3.83 3.40 -5.92
CA HIS A 5 3.76 4.42 -4.87
C HIS A 5 2.81 4.01 -3.74
N ILE A 6 1.67 3.40 -4.05
CA ILE A 6 0.74 2.90 -3.04
C ILE A 6 1.38 1.75 -2.25
N ALA A 7 2.00 0.80 -2.94
CA ALA A 7 2.64 -0.35 -2.29
C ALA A 7 3.74 0.10 -1.33
N VAL A 8 4.62 1.03 -1.76
CA VAL A 8 5.70 1.53 -0.90
C VAL A 8 5.18 2.41 0.23
N ALA A 9 4.08 3.16 0.02
CA ALA A 9 3.45 3.93 1.08
C ALA A 9 2.94 3.01 2.20
N ALA A 10 2.27 1.91 1.83
CA ALA A 10 1.80 0.91 2.78
C ALA A 10 2.95 0.25 3.53
N GLU A 11 4.01 -0.13 2.82
CA GLU A 11 5.21 -0.71 3.43
C GLU A 11 5.85 0.26 4.42
N ALA A 12 6.05 1.51 4.02
CA ALA A 12 6.68 2.53 4.87
C ALA A 12 5.87 2.81 6.14
N MET A 13 4.54 2.88 6.02
CA MET A 13 3.66 3.05 7.18
C MET A 13 3.77 1.87 8.14
N ALA A 14 3.69 0.65 7.64
CA ALA A 14 3.79 -0.54 8.48
C ALA A 14 5.17 -0.64 9.13
N PHE A 15 6.23 -0.39 8.39
CA PHE A 15 7.59 -0.39 8.91
C PHE A 15 7.80 0.67 9.99
N GLY A 16 7.37 1.90 9.72
CA GLY A 16 7.52 3.01 10.68
C GLY A 16 6.76 2.76 11.97
N VAL A 17 5.53 2.26 11.90
CA VAL A 17 4.74 1.91 13.09
C VAL A 17 5.41 0.77 13.85
N ARG A 18 5.92 -0.24 13.16
CA ARG A 18 6.64 -1.34 13.79
C ARG A 18 7.90 -0.85 14.51
N ALA A 19 8.57 0.16 13.97
CA ALA A 19 9.75 0.79 14.58
C ALA A 19 9.42 1.73 15.75
N GLY A 20 8.15 1.95 16.05
CA GLY A 20 7.71 2.78 17.18
C GLY A 20 7.27 4.19 16.81
N ALA A 21 7.19 4.52 15.53
CA ALA A 21 6.71 5.84 15.12
C ALA A 21 5.20 5.96 15.30
N ASP A 22 4.75 7.16 15.70
CA ASP A 22 3.34 7.49 15.68
C ASP A 22 2.86 7.59 14.23
N PRO A 23 1.79 6.87 13.81
CA PRO A 23 1.36 6.84 12.42
C PRO A 23 1.04 8.21 11.84
N LYS A 24 0.35 9.06 12.59
CA LYS A 24 -0.03 10.39 12.13
C LYS A 24 1.20 11.31 11.97
N ALA A 25 2.13 11.27 12.91
CA ALA A 25 3.37 12.02 12.83
C ALA A 25 4.22 11.56 11.64
N LEU A 26 4.30 10.26 11.40
CA LEU A 26 5.01 9.70 10.26
C LEU A 26 4.42 10.20 8.94
N TYR A 27 3.08 10.21 8.83
CA TYR A 27 2.40 10.75 7.66
C TYR A 27 2.77 12.22 7.43
N GLU A 28 2.70 13.04 8.48
CA GLU A 28 2.96 14.48 8.38
C GLU A 28 4.41 14.77 7.95
N VAL A 29 5.37 14.08 8.54
CA VAL A 29 6.80 14.26 8.23
C VAL A 29 7.10 13.89 6.78
N ILE A 30 6.65 12.73 6.33
CA ILE A 30 6.91 12.28 4.96
C ILE A 30 6.17 13.16 3.95
N SER A 31 4.96 13.63 4.28
CA SER A 31 4.19 14.51 3.39
C SER A 31 4.95 15.78 3.01
N GLY A 32 5.79 16.29 3.90
CA GLY A 32 6.62 17.47 3.66
C GLY A 32 8.05 17.18 3.20
N SER A 33 8.35 15.95 2.82
CA SER A 33 9.70 15.53 2.48
C SER A 33 9.82 15.06 1.03
N ALA A 34 11.06 14.80 0.59
CA ALA A 34 11.35 14.26 -0.73
C ALA A 34 10.78 12.85 -0.93
N GLY A 35 10.45 12.14 0.14
CA GLY A 35 9.83 10.80 0.08
C GLY A 35 8.34 10.82 -0.21
N SER A 36 7.70 11.99 -0.28
CA SER A 36 6.28 12.10 -0.55
C SER A 36 5.94 11.77 -2.00
N SER A 37 4.67 11.45 -2.21
CA SER A 37 4.09 11.28 -3.53
C SER A 37 2.63 11.72 -3.48
N TRP A 38 2.02 11.94 -4.66
CA TRP A 38 0.59 12.20 -4.72
C TRP A 38 -0.21 11.07 -4.06
N MET A 39 0.21 9.82 -4.31
CA MET A 39 -0.45 8.64 -3.71
C MET A 39 -0.26 8.58 -2.19
N TRP A 40 0.91 8.94 -1.69
CA TRP A 40 1.13 9.06 -0.25
C TRP A 40 0.11 10.01 0.38
N ASN A 41 0.02 11.23 -0.14
CA ASN A 41 -0.87 12.26 0.40
C ASN A 41 -2.34 11.89 0.29
N ASN A 42 -2.74 11.18 -0.76
CA ASN A 42 -4.13 10.81 -1.01
C ASN A 42 -4.54 9.54 -0.29
N ARG A 43 -3.69 8.51 -0.26
CA ARG A 43 -4.06 7.16 0.22
C ARG A 43 -3.74 6.91 1.68
N VAL A 44 -2.65 7.47 2.23
CA VAL A 44 -2.31 7.22 3.64
C VAL A 44 -3.41 7.69 4.60
N PRO A 45 -4.13 8.80 4.35
CA PRO A 45 -5.30 9.14 5.18
C PRO A 45 -6.36 8.03 5.27
N HIS A 46 -6.57 7.23 4.21
CA HIS A 46 -7.47 6.08 4.27
C HIS A 46 -6.99 5.05 5.29
N ILE A 47 -5.67 4.79 5.30
CA ILE A 47 -5.05 3.87 6.27
C ILE A 47 -5.23 4.40 7.70
N LEU A 48 -4.92 5.68 7.92
CA LEU A 48 -5.02 6.32 9.23
C LEU A 48 -6.44 6.30 9.79
N ASN A 49 -7.43 6.46 8.92
CA ASN A 49 -8.85 6.49 9.29
C ASN A 49 -9.51 5.11 9.24
N ASN A 50 -8.75 4.07 8.89
CA ASN A 50 -9.26 2.71 8.70
C ASN A 50 -10.50 2.71 7.77
N ASP A 51 -10.46 3.53 6.72
CA ASP A 51 -11.53 3.69 5.75
C ASP A 51 -11.07 3.17 4.38
N TYR A 52 -11.51 1.99 4.04
CA TYR A 52 -11.17 1.32 2.79
C TYR A 52 -12.32 1.29 1.78
N THR A 53 -13.22 2.28 1.90
CA THR A 53 -14.24 2.54 0.88
C THR A 53 -13.53 2.83 -0.44
N PRO A 54 -13.77 2.05 -1.52
CA PRO A 54 -12.93 2.13 -2.70
C PRO A 54 -13.13 3.44 -3.48
N LEU A 55 -12.06 4.19 -3.65
CA LEU A 55 -11.91 5.18 -4.72
C LEU A 55 -11.31 4.49 -5.95
N SER A 56 -10.42 3.52 -5.73
CA SER A 56 -9.87 2.64 -6.74
C SER A 56 -9.60 1.29 -6.06
N ALA A 57 -10.12 0.21 -6.60
CA ALA A 57 -10.04 -1.10 -5.97
C ALA A 57 -8.67 -1.76 -6.18
N ILE A 58 -8.29 -2.65 -5.25
CA ILE A 58 -7.08 -3.47 -5.37
C ILE A 58 -7.03 -4.22 -6.70
N ASP A 59 -8.15 -4.77 -7.16
CA ASP A 59 -8.21 -5.53 -8.42
C ASP A 59 -7.81 -4.70 -9.64
N ILE A 60 -7.97 -3.38 -9.59
CA ILE A 60 -7.54 -2.48 -10.67
C ILE A 60 -6.01 -2.55 -10.82
N PHE A 61 -5.27 -2.53 -9.72
CA PHE A 61 -3.80 -2.62 -9.79
C PHE A 61 -3.30 -4.04 -10.05
N VAL A 62 -4.04 -5.05 -9.64
CA VAL A 62 -3.75 -6.43 -10.09
C VAL A 62 -3.78 -6.50 -11.61
N LYS A 63 -4.78 -5.90 -12.23
CA LYS A 63 -4.94 -5.84 -13.69
C LYS A 63 -3.90 -4.91 -14.34
N ASP A 64 -3.80 -3.66 -13.87
CA ASP A 64 -2.96 -2.65 -14.52
C ASP A 64 -1.48 -3.02 -14.47
N LEU A 65 -0.99 -3.50 -13.33
CA LEU A 65 0.40 -3.92 -13.21
C LEU A 65 0.68 -5.19 -14.03
N ALA A 66 -0.31 -6.08 -14.17
CA ALA A 66 -0.19 -7.24 -15.06
C ALA A 66 -0.01 -6.80 -16.51
N ILE A 67 -0.73 -5.78 -16.96
CA ILE A 67 -0.59 -5.21 -18.31
C ILE A 67 0.83 -4.68 -18.53
N VAL A 68 1.33 -3.91 -17.58
CA VAL A 68 2.69 -3.34 -17.63
C VAL A 68 3.73 -4.47 -17.69
N LEU A 69 3.61 -5.47 -16.82
CA LEU A 69 4.52 -6.62 -16.77
C LEU A 69 4.47 -7.44 -18.06
N GLY A 70 3.27 -7.62 -18.63
CA GLY A 70 3.10 -8.31 -19.91
C GLY A 70 3.82 -7.60 -21.06
N THR A 71 3.74 -6.27 -21.10
CA THR A 71 4.46 -5.46 -22.08
C THR A 71 5.98 -5.57 -21.88
N GLY A 72 6.44 -5.48 -20.63
CA GLY A 72 7.85 -5.67 -20.31
C GLY A 72 8.36 -7.04 -20.74
N HIS A 73 7.56 -8.08 -20.53
CA HIS A 73 7.91 -9.44 -20.98
C HIS A 73 8.11 -9.51 -22.50
N LYS A 74 7.19 -8.90 -23.26
CA LYS A 74 7.28 -8.88 -24.74
C LYS A 74 8.51 -8.14 -25.24
N LEU A 75 8.95 -7.12 -24.51
CA LEU A 75 10.10 -6.29 -24.89
C LEU A 75 11.42 -6.76 -24.27
N ASN A 76 11.41 -7.84 -23.49
CA ASN A 76 12.56 -8.29 -22.70
C ASN A 76 13.11 -7.16 -21.81
N PHE A 77 12.19 -6.36 -21.22
CA PHE A 77 12.54 -5.23 -20.37
C PHE A 77 12.27 -5.58 -18.92
N PRO A 78 13.27 -5.44 -18.01
CA PRO A 78 13.06 -5.77 -16.59
C PRO A 78 12.27 -4.69 -15.87
N LEU A 79 11.28 -5.14 -15.09
CA LEU A 79 10.40 -4.26 -14.29
C LEU A 79 10.35 -4.75 -12.83
N PRO A 80 11.49 -4.76 -12.12
CA PRO A 80 11.55 -5.36 -10.78
C PRO A 80 10.66 -4.66 -9.74
N LEU A 81 10.55 -3.33 -9.77
CA LEU A 81 9.71 -2.60 -8.83
C LEU A 81 8.23 -2.85 -9.11
N THR A 82 7.83 -2.85 -10.37
CA THR A 82 6.47 -3.20 -10.78
C THR A 82 6.11 -4.62 -10.36
N ALA A 83 7.02 -5.56 -10.56
CA ALA A 83 6.81 -6.96 -10.18
C ALA A 83 6.60 -7.11 -8.67
N ALA A 84 7.42 -6.46 -7.86
CA ALA A 84 7.30 -6.50 -6.41
C ALA A 84 5.96 -5.91 -5.94
N ALA A 85 5.58 -4.75 -6.46
CA ALA A 85 4.30 -4.13 -6.15
C ALA A 85 3.12 -5.00 -6.57
N HIS A 86 3.19 -5.60 -7.76
CA HIS A 86 2.16 -6.50 -8.26
C HIS A 86 1.91 -7.67 -7.30
N GLN A 87 2.97 -8.27 -6.76
CA GLN A 87 2.86 -9.36 -5.78
C GLN A 87 2.15 -8.89 -4.51
N GLN A 88 2.34 -7.65 -4.07
CA GLN A 88 1.64 -7.10 -2.92
C GLN A 88 0.13 -6.97 -3.18
N PHE A 89 -0.25 -6.49 -4.35
CA PHE A 89 -1.67 -6.40 -4.71
C PHE A 89 -2.29 -7.78 -4.90
N ILE A 90 -1.57 -8.74 -5.46
CA ILE A 90 -2.02 -10.14 -5.54
C ILE A 90 -2.24 -10.72 -4.14
N ALA A 91 -1.32 -10.48 -3.20
CA ALA A 91 -1.46 -10.94 -1.83
C ALA A 91 -2.73 -10.38 -1.17
N ALA A 92 -3.01 -9.09 -1.40
CA ALA A 92 -4.25 -8.46 -0.90
C ALA A 92 -5.49 -9.08 -1.52
N ALA A 93 -5.50 -9.29 -2.84
CA ALA A 93 -6.61 -9.93 -3.55
C ALA A 93 -6.83 -11.37 -3.05
N ALA A 94 -5.75 -12.12 -2.84
CA ALA A 94 -5.81 -13.49 -2.30
C ALA A 94 -6.39 -13.53 -0.87
N ALA A 95 -6.21 -12.45 -0.11
CA ALA A 95 -6.79 -12.30 1.23
C ALA A 95 -8.26 -11.84 1.20
N GLY A 96 -8.88 -11.74 0.02
CA GLY A 96 -10.28 -11.35 -0.13
C GLY A 96 -10.50 -9.85 -0.24
N LEU A 97 -9.46 -9.05 -0.44
CA LEU A 97 -9.53 -7.59 -0.44
C LEU A 97 -9.60 -6.97 -1.86
N GLY A 98 -9.90 -7.78 -2.88
CA GLY A 98 -9.85 -7.32 -4.27
C GLY A 98 -10.77 -6.14 -4.58
N ARG A 99 -11.92 -6.03 -3.92
CA ARG A 99 -12.93 -5.01 -4.19
C ARG A 99 -12.86 -3.79 -3.29
N VAL A 100 -12.02 -3.81 -2.25
CA VAL A 100 -11.85 -2.66 -1.38
C VAL A 100 -10.79 -1.70 -1.92
N ASP A 101 -10.65 -0.54 -1.29
CA ASP A 101 -9.72 0.50 -1.71
C ASP A 101 -8.29 -0.04 -1.84
N ASP A 102 -7.56 0.45 -2.81
CA ASP A 102 -6.18 0.02 -3.09
C ASP A 102 -5.23 0.24 -1.91
N SER A 103 -5.51 1.22 -1.04
CA SER A 103 -4.77 1.44 0.19
C SER A 103 -4.83 0.25 1.15
N ALA A 104 -5.81 -0.65 0.98
CA ALA A 104 -5.94 -1.85 1.81
C ALA A 104 -4.80 -2.85 1.61
N VAL A 105 -3.89 -2.63 0.65
CA VAL A 105 -2.64 -3.38 0.58
C VAL A 105 -1.84 -3.28 1.90
N PHE A 106 -2.05 -2.21 2.67
CA PHE A 106 -1.52 -2.07 4.02
C PHE A 106 -1.91 -3.23 4.95
N LYS A 107 -3.10 -3.79 4.78
CA LYS A 107 -3.58 -4.91 5.60
C LYS A 107 -2.74 -6.18 5.43
N VAL A 108 -2.07 -6.34 4.29
CA VAL A 108 -1.12 -7.44 4.09
C VAL A 108 0.04 -7.31 5.08
N PHE A 109 0.58 -6.10 5.20
CA PHE A 109 1.66 -5.82 6.15
C PHE A 109 1.21 -5.92 7.61
N GLN A 110 -0.02 -5.48 7.92
CA GLN A 110 -0.60 -5.65 9.25
C GLN A 110 -0.63 -7.12 9.65
N LYS A 111 -1.10 -7.97 8.77
CA LYS A 111 -1.21 -9.42 9.03
C LYS A 111 0.17 -10.05 9.22
N LEU A 112 1.15 -9.67 8.40
CA LEU A 112 2.50 -10.23 8.46
C LEU A 112 3.28 -9.75 9.69
N SER A 113 3.09 -8.52 10.14
CA SER A 113 3.90 -7.87 11.17
C SER A 113 3.17 -7.67 12.50
N GLY A 114 1.84 -7.81 12.52
CA GLY A 114 1.04 -7.57 13.71
C GLY A 114 0.89 -6.09 14.08
N VAL A 115 1.27 -5.16 13.20
CA VAL A 115 1.13 -3.72 13.49
C VAL A 115 -0.34 -3.30 13.50
N SER A 116 -0.68 -2.31 14.33
CA SER A 116 -1.99 -1.67 14.36
C SER A 116 -1.83 -0.15 14.32
N ILE A 117 -2.74 0.50 13.59
CA ILE A 117 -2.77 1.96 13.52
C ILE A 117 -3.48 2.53 14.77
N ASN A 118 -4.47 1.83 15.27
CA ASN A 118 -5.28 2.27 16.43
C ASN A 118 -4.85 1.48 17.66
N GLN A 119 -3.96 2.06 18.46
CA GLN A 119 -3.50 1.45 19.72
C GLN A 119 -4.63 1.22 20.74
N GLU A 120 -5.75 1.92 20.60
CA GLU A 120 -6.91 1.78 21.47
C GLU A 120 -7.64 0.45 21.29
N GLU A 121 -7.51 -0.20 20.14
CA GLU A 121 -8.13 -1.51 19.88
C GLU A 121 -7.33 -2.66 20.50
N GLU A 122 -6.05 -2.50 20.75
CA GLU A 122 -5.19 -3.53 21.37
C GLU A 122 -5.41 -3.67 22.89
N GLY A 123 -6.02 -2.68 23.53
CA GLY A 123 -6.31 -2.66 24.97
C GLY A 123 -7.67 -3.25 25.35
N LYS A 124 -8.41 -3.75 24.38
CA LYS A 124 -9.73 -4.38 24.59
C LYS A 124 -9.69 -5.86 24.24
#